data_d4af4a4204c4006177574db646d0171f
#
_entry.id   d4af4a4204c4006177574db646d0171f
#
_cell.length_a   1.000
_cell.length_b   1.000
_cell.length_c   1.000
_cell.angle_alpha   90.00
_cell.angle_beta   90.00
_cell.angle_gamma   90.00
#
_symmetry.space_group_name_H-M   'P 1'
#
loop_
_entity.id
_entity.type
_entity.pdbx_description
1 polymer ?
#
loop_
_entity_poly.entity_id
_entity_poly.type
_entity_poly.pdbx_seq_one_letter_code
_entity_poly.pdbx_strand_id
1 'polypeptide(L)'
;MANKTEKLHNVYRTPVLELLAGPANYEVEVREQGVRFLLDFEKVYWCSRLSTERDRLLATFKKGETLMDLFCGVGPLAVRAARIGMHVIANDLNPDCYLYLEKNAKLNRVEDRMLCFNGCAREVVRKWFDETYVNSLAQPFRRFHHVYMNLPVDAVEFLDVFKGFLVRSNWKEEELPMIHVNGFVVAPDD
;
A
#
# COMPACT_ATOMS: atom_id res chain seq x y z
N MET A 1 7.11 10.69 -25.00
CA MET A 1 5.62 10.71 -24.88
C MET A 1 5.14 9.29 -25.08
N ALA A 2 4.27 8.80 -24.22
CA ALA A 2 3.70 7.45 -24.32
C ALA A 2 2.18 7.50 -24.11
N ASN A 3 1.48 6.55 -24.73
CA ASN A 3 0.04 6.36 -24.61
C ASN A 3 -0.25 5.03 -23.90
N LYS A 4 -1.26 5.00 -23.03
CA LYS A 4 -1.76 3.77 -22.43
C LYS A 4 -2.78 3.14 -23.38
N THR A 5 -2.53 1.91 -23.82
CA THR A 5 -3.31 1.28 -24.89
C THR A 5 -4.37 0.30 -24.40
N GLU A 6 -4.22 -0.29 -23.22
CA GLU A 6 -5.09 -1.35 -22.74
C GLU A 6 -5.59 -1.15 -21.31
N LYS A 7 -6.69 -1.87 -20.97
CA LYS A 7 -7.17 -1.99 -19.59
C LYS A 7 -6.17 -2.83 -18.78
N LEU A 8 -6.10 -2.56 -17.46
CA LEU A 8 -5.20 -3.25 -16.53
C LEU A 8 -5.75 -4.63 -16.17
N HIS A 9 -5.44 -5.65 -16.98
CA HIS A 9 -5.94 -7.02 -16.79
C HIS A 9 -4.88 -8.01 -16.26
N ASN A 10 -3.65 -7.55 -16.01
CA ASN A 10 -2.61 -8.42 -15.45
C ASN A 10 -2.60 -8.38 -13.92
N VAL A 11 -1.96 -9.38 -13.30
CA VAL A 11 -1.87 -9.56 -11.84
C VAL A 11 -1.29 -8.34 -11.13
N TYR A 12 -0.32 -7.67 -11.74
CA TYR A 12 0.36 -6.50 -11.16
C TYR A 12 -0.31 -5.16 -11.54
N ARG A 13 -1.36 -5.19 -12.38
CA ARG A 13 -2.06 -3.99 -12.88
C ARG A 13 -1.14 -2.98 -13.54
N THR A 14 -0.07 -3.46 -14.17
CA THR A 14 0.84 -2.63 -14.94
C THR A 14 0.21 -2.21 -16.27
N PRO A 15 0.38 -0.96 -16.71
CA PRO A 15 -0.16 -0.51 -17.98
C PRO A 15 0.66 -1.07 -19.15
N VAL A 16 0.00 -1.29 -20.28
CA VAL A 16 0.67 -1.46 -21.57
C VAL A 16 0.84 -0.08 -22.18
N LEU A 17 2.10 0.29 -22.46
CA LEU A 17 2.45 1.61 -22.98
C LEU A 17 2.94 1.50 -24.43
N GLU A 18 2.41 2.38 -25.28
CA GLU A 18 2.88 2.59 -26.64
C GLU A 18 3.75 3.86 -26.66
N LEU A 19 4.99 3.73 -27.13
CA LEU A 19 5.87 4.88 -27.30
C LEU A 19 5.47 5.68 -28.55
N LEU A 20 5.01 6.89 -28.34
CA LEU A 20 4.62 7.80 -29.42
C LEU A 20 5.79 8.66 -29.93
N ALA A 21 6.69 9.09 -29.04
CA ALA A 21 7.83 9.93 -29.39
C ALA A 21 8.85 10.01 -28.23
N GLY A 22 10.12 10.19 -28.56
CA GLY A 22 11.24 10.35 -27.60
C GLY A 22 11.87 9.00 -27.19
N PRO A 23 12.80 9.00 -26.23
CA PRO A 23 13.43 7.79 -25.76
C PRO A 23 12.45 6.92 -24.97
N ALA A 24 12.62 5.59 -25.04
CA ALA A 24 11.87 4.61 -24.25
C ALA A 24 12.40 4.60 -22.79
N ASN A 25 12.11 5.65 -22.05
CA ASN A 25 12.41 5.77 -20.64
C ASN A 25 11.14 6.20 -19.91
N TYR A 26 10.62 5.32 -19.06
CA TYR A 26 9.38 5.52 -18.31
C TYR A 26 9.62 5.74 -16.81
N GLU A 27 10.90 5.72 -16.38
CA GLU A 27 11.26 6.09 -15.00
C GLU A 27 11.16 7.61 -14.83
N VAL A 28 10.41 8.03 -13.83
CA VAL A 28 10.15 9.44 -13.54
C VAL A 28 10.15 9.70 -12.04
N GLU A 29 10.39 10.96 -11.67
CA GLU A 29 10.07 11.47 -10.35
C GLU A 29 8.75 12.25 -10.42
N VAL A 30 7.79 11.85 -9.60
CA VAL A 30 6.54 12.59 -9.41
C VAL A 30 6.49 13.18 -7.99
N ARG A 31 5.71 14.25 -7.82
CA ARG A 31 5.50 14.87 -6.51
C ARG A 31 4.02 14.89 -6.17
N GLU A 32 3.71 14.48 -4.94
CA GLU A 32 2.36 14.54 -4.40
C GLU A 32 2.43 15.10 -2.98
N GLN A 33 1.77 16.24 -2.74
CA GLN A 33 1.73 16.93 -1.44
C GLN A 33 3.12 17.12 -0.79
N GLY A 34 4.11 17.53 -1.59
CA GLY A 34 5.47 17.76 -1.14
C GLY A 34 6.32 16.51 -0.91
N VAL A 35 5.78 15.32 -1.18
CA VAL A 35 6.49 14.03 -1.12
C VAL A 35 6.94 13.64 -2.53
N ARG A 36 8.17 13.14 -2.63
CA ARG A 36 8.78 12.72 -3.90
C ARG A 36 8.64 11.23 -4.08
N PHE A 37 8.28 10.80 -5.30
CA PHE A 37 8.16 9.39 -5.65
C PHE A 37 8.90 9.12 -6.96
N LEU A 38 9.83 8.18 -6.92
CA LEU A 38 10.42 7.56 -8.10
C LEU A 38 9.53 6.38 -8.49
N LEU A 39 9.26 6.25 -9.77
CA LEU A 39 8.50 5.12 -10.31
C LEU A 39 8.77 4.95 -11.81
N ASP A 40 8.60 3.74 -12.30
CA ASP A 40 8.60 3.43 -13.73
C ASP A 40 7.16 3.11 -14.16
N PHE A 41 6.58 3.95 -15.00
CA PHE A 41 5.19 3.81 -15.46
C PHE A 41 4.91 2.52 -16.22
N GLU A 42 5.92 1.86 -16.79
CA GLU A 42 5.77 0.58 -17.46
C GLU A 42 5.63 -0.60 -16.46
N LYS A 43 6.24 -0.46 -15.29
CA LYS A 43 6.37 -1.55 -14.30
C LYS A 43 5.42 -1.46 -13.14
N VAL A 44 4.90 -0.26 -12.84
CA VAL A 44 4.08 -0.04 -11.65
C VAL A 44 2.79 0.72 -11.98
N TYR A 45 1.79 0.52 -11.14
CA TYR A 45 0.57 1.32 -11.18
C TYR A 45 0.75 2.64 -10.45
N TRP A 46 0.31 3.73 -11.07
CA TRP A 46 0.21 5.05 -10.45
C TRP A 46 -1.09 5.75 -10.84
N CYS A 47 -1.76 6.36 -9.86
CA CYS A 47 -2.96 7.17 -10.07
C CYS A 47 -2.96 8.42 -9.19
N SER A 48 -2.70 9.58 -9.78
CA SER A 48 -2.70 10.88 -9.09
C SER A 48 -4.09 11.30 -8.60
N ARG A 49 -5.17 10.84 -9.26
CA ARG A 49 -6.56 11.16 -8.85
C ARG A 49 -6.93 10.65 -7.47
N LEU A 50 -6.22 9.64 -6.96
CA LEU A 50 -6.40 9.12 -5.61
C LEU A 50 -5.76 10.00 -4.52
N SER A 51 -5.09 11.10 -4.88
CA SER A 51 -4.45 12.01 -3.92
C SER A 51 -5.44 12.55 -2.88
N THR A 52 -6.62 13.00 -3.32
CA THR A 52 -7.66 13.53 -2.42
C THR A 52 -8.13 12.49 -1.40
N GLU A 53 -8.31 11.23 -1.83
CA GLU A 53 -8.70 10.16 -0.92
C GLU A 53 -7.57 9.84 0.08
N ARG A 54 -6.33 9.85 -0.38
CA ARG A 54 -5.17 9.70 0.53
C ARG A 54 -5.11 10.84 1.55
N ASP A 55 -5.39 12.08 1.13
CA ASP A 55 -5.45 13.24 2.05
C ASP A 55 -6.54 13.05 3.11
N ARG A 56 -7.72 12.59 2.69
CA ARG A 56 -8.85 12.31 3.59
C ARG A 56 -8.47 11.24 4.64
N LEU A 57 -7.84 10.15 4.23
CA LEU A 57 -7.39 9.09 5.13
C LEU A 57 -6.32 9.59 6.10
N LEU A 58 -5.28 10.26 5.58
CA LEU A 58 -4.19 10.79 6.39
C LEU A 58 -4.67 11.77 7.47
N ALA A 59 -5.75 12.51 7.20
CA ALA A 59 -6.37 13.40 8.19
C ALA A 59 -7.03 12.66 9.38
N THR A 60 -7.33 11.37 9.23
CA THR A 60 -7.91 10.53 10.30
C THR A 60 -6.86 9.81 11.12
N PHE A 61 -5.62 9.72 10.64
CA PHE A 61 -4.53 8.99 11.29
C PHE A 61 -3.81 9.84 12.31
N LYS A 62 -3.28 9.21 13.36
CA LYS A 62 -2.54 9.89 14.42
C LYS A 62 -1.07 9.50 14.41
N LYS A 63 -0.23 10.48 14.76
CA LYS A 63 1.20 10.24 14.96
C LYS A 63 1.42 9.16 16.02
N GLY A 64 2.33 8.22 15.71
CA GLY A 64 2.66 7.09 16.58
C GLY A 64 1.79 5.85 16.37
N GLU A 65 0.64 5.96 15.67
CA GLU A 65 -0.13 4.80 15.24
C GLU A 65 0.61 4.02 14.15
N THR A 66 0.20 2.77 13.93
CA THR A 66 0.76 1.91 12.89
C THR A 66 -0.30 1.62 11.83
N LEU A 67 0.04 1.91 10.57
CA LEU A 67 -0.73 1.55 9.39
C LEU A 67 -0.18 0.27 8.77
N MET A 68 -1.05 -0.65 8.37
CA MET A 68 -0.74 -1.78 7.48
C MET A 68 -1.36 -1.49 6.10
N ASP A 69 -0.53 -1.19 5.09
CA ASP A 69 -0.94 -0.97 3.71
C ASP A 69 -0.62 -2.23 2.90
N LEU A 70 -1.66 -3.01 2.56
CA LEU A 70 -1.51 -4.35 1.98
C LEU A 70 -1.27 -4.36 0.47
N PHE A 71 -1.57 -3.27 -0.22
CA PHE A 71 -1.44 -3.11 -1.68
C PHE A 71 -0.83 -1.74 -1.97
N CYS A 72 0.34 -1.49 -1.37
CA CYS A 72 0.88 -0.14 -1.24
C CYS A 72 1.45 0.46 -2.54
N GLY A 73 1.64 -0.35 -3.58
CA GLY A 73 2.33 0.10 -4.79
C GLY A 73 3.72 0.65 -4.46
N VAL A 74 4.07 1.76 -5.05
CA VAL A 74 5.34 2.48 -4.79
C VAL A 74 5.30 3.34 -3.50
N GLY A 75 4.26 3.19 -2.69
CA GLY A 75 4.10 3.80 -1.38
C GLY A 75 3.42 5.17 -1.31
N PRO A 76 2.46 5.55 -2.21
CA PRO A 76 1.89 6.90 -2.17
C PRO A 76 1.16 7.23 -0.86
N LEU A 77 0.48 6.28 -0.22
CA LEU A 77 -0.07 6.47 1.13
C LEU A 77 0.97 6.14 2.20
N ALA A 78 1.65 4.99 2.08
CA ALA A 78 2.60 4.45 3.06
C ALA A 78 3.72 5.45 3.42
N VAL A 79 4.41 6.02 2.43
CA VAL A 79 5.49 7.00 2.64
C VAL A 79 4.95 8.29 3.26
N ARG A 80 3.76 8.73 2.84
CA ARG A 80 3.13 9.94 3.40
C ARG A 80 2.70 9.72 4.86
N ALA A 81 2.14 8.56 5.21
CA ALA A 81 1.82 8.18 6.57
C ALA A 81 3.08 8.15 7.46
N ALA A 82 4.17 7.58 6.98
CA ALA A 82 5.44 7.60 7.70
C ALA A 82 5.97 9.03 7.91
N ARG A 83 5.80 9.94 6.96
CA ARG A 83 6.20 11.35 7.08
C ARG A 83 5.41 12.14 8.12
N ILE A 84 4.15 11.83 8.35
CA ILE A 84 3.37 12.45 9.44
C ILE A 84 3.65 11.82 10.81
N GLY A 85 4.57 10.84 10.87
CA GLY A 85 5.05 10.24 12.11
C GLY A 85 4.37 8.95 12.52
N MET A 86 3.66 8.28 11.61
CA MET A 86 3.18 6.91 11.80
C MET A 86 4.30 5.89 11.60
N HIS A 87 4.08 4.68 12.10
CA HIS A 87 4.81 3.49 11.68
C HIS A 87 4.02 2.78 10.58
N VAL A 88 4.70 2.21 9.60
CA VAL A 88 4.01 1.63 8.44
C VAL A 88 4.54 0.24 8.14
N ILE A 89 3.62 -0.70 8.03
CA ILE A 89 3.82 -2.04 7.48
C ILE A 89 3.28 -1.96 6.05
N ALA A 90 4.16 -2.03 5.06
CA ALA A 90 3.79 -1.85 3.66
C ALA A 90 4.08 -3.10 2.85
N ASN A 91 3.12 -3.54 2.05
CA ASN A 91 3.26 -4.71 1.20
C ASN A 91 2.76 -4.45 -0.21
N ASP A 92 3.45 -5.02 -1.18
CA ASP A 92 2.92 -5.17 -2.54
C ASP A 92 3.36 -6.50 -3.14
N LEU A 93 2.50 -7.10 -3.97
CA LEU A 93 2.80 -8.35 -4.67
C LEU A 93 3.80 -8.13 -5.80
N ASN A 94 3.77 -6.96 -6.45
CA ASN A 94 4.66 -6.62 -7.55
C ASN A 94 6.08 -6.30 -7.03
N PRO A 95 7.11 -7.06 -7.44
CA PRO A 95 8.49 -6.83 -6.99
C PRO A 95 9.04 -5.46 -7.43
N ASP A 96 8.60 -4.92 -8.55
CA ASP A 96 9.01 -3.58 -8.97
C ASP A 96 8.38 -2.50 -8.06
N CYS A 97 7.12 -2.69 -7.63
CA CYS A 97 6.51 -1.81 -6.62
C CYS A 97 7.31 -1.84 -5.32
N TYR A 98 7.68 -3.02 -4.82
CA TYR A 98 8.50 -3.17 -3.63
C TYR A 98 9.86 -2.46 -3.76
N LEU A 99 10.55 -2.61 -4.90
CA LEU A 99 11.82 -1.95 -5.17
C LEU A 99 11.67 -0.42 -5.11
N TYR A 100 10.63 0.13 -5.74
CA TYR A 100 10.37 1.58 -5.71
C TYR A 100 9.87 2.06 -4.34
N LEU A 101 9.12 1.25 -3.60
CA LEU A 101 8.73 1.54 -2.22
C LEU A 101 9.95 1.79 -1.34
N GLU A 102 10.96 0.89 -1.38
CA GLU A 102 12.19 1.04 -0.62
C GLU A 102 13.00 2.28 -1.05
N LYS A 103 13.11 2.52 -2.37
CA LYS A 103 13.73 3.75 -2.91
C LYS A 103 13.02 5.00 -2.40
N ASN A 104 11.69 5.00 -2.41
CA ASN A 104 10.87 6.14 -2.01
C ASN A 104 10.91 6.38 -0.50
N ALA A 105 10.97 5.33 0.32
CA ALA A 105 11.19 5.44 1.75
C ALA A 105 12.52 6.18 2.05
N LYS A 106 13.61 5.75 1.44
CA LYS A 106 14.93 6.38 1.55
C LYS A 106 14.93 7.81 1.01
N LEU A 107 14.35 8.04 -0.16
CA LEU A 107 14.27 9.37 -0.80
C LEU A 107 13.59 10.40 0.11
N ASN A 108 12.61 9.95 0.91
CA ASN A 108 11.85 10.78 1.83
C ASN A 108 12.30 10.68 3.29
N ARG A 109 13.38 9.91 3.59
CA ARG A 109 13.98 9.75 4.92
C ARG A 109 13.00 9.22 5.97
N VAL A 110 12.27 8.16 5.62
CA VAL A 110 11.28 7.51 6.49
C VAL A 110 11.46 5.99 6.60
N GLU A 111 12.56 5.46 6.08
CA GLU A 111 12.87 4.02 6.09
C GLU A 111 12.89 3.41 7.50
N ASP A 112 13.28 4.20 8.50
CA ASP A 112 13.29 3.81 9.92
C ASP A 112 11.88 3.59 10.51
N ARG A 113 10.85 4.09 9.84
CA ARG A 113 9.45 3.98 10.23
C ARG A 113 8.67 2.96 9.40
N MET A 114 9.33 2.28 8.49
CA MET A 114 8.68 1.38 7.54
C MET A 114 9.22 -0.04 7.64
N LEU A 115 8.29 -1.02 7.63
CA LEU A 115 8.57 -2.44 7.49
C LEU A 115 7.93 -2.90 6.18
N CYS A 116 8.78 -3.17 5.18
CA CYS A 116 8.35 -3.43 3.81
C CYS A 116 8.37 -4.92 3.48
N PHE A 117 7.36 -5.38 2.74
CA PHE A 117 7.22 -6.76 2.28
C PHE A 117 6.95 -6.80 0.78
N ASN A 118 7.39 -7.88 0.15
CA ASN A 118 6.99 -8.25 -1.20
C ASN A 118 6.35 -9.64 -1.16
N GLY A 119 5.04 -9.72 -1.28
CA GLY A 119 4.34 -10.99 -1.19
C GLY A 119 2.83 -10.91 -1.24
N CYS A 120 2.19 -12.09 -1.13
CA CYS A 120 0.75 -12.17 -1.04
C CYS A 120 0.25 -11.51 0.27
N ALA A 121 -0.71 -10.60 0.16
CA ALA A 121 -1.26 -9.88 1.29
C ALA A 121 -1.78 -10.82 2.41
N ARG A 122 -2.42 -11.95 2.05
CA ARG A 122 -2.89 -12.94 3.02
C ARG A 122 -1.75 -13.57 3.82
N GLU A 123 -0.63 -13.87 3.17
CA GLU A 123 0.55 -14.46 3.82
C GLU A 123 1.21 -13.44 4.75
N VAL A 124 1.27 -12.19 4.33
CA VAL A 124 1.81 -11.11 5.16
C VAL A 124 0.97 -10.92 6.42
N VAL A 125 -0.36 -10.81 6.31
CA VAL A 125 -1.23 -10.68 7.49
C VAL A 125 -1.12 -11.88 8.43
N ARG A 126 -1.02 -13.10 7.90
CA ARG A 126 -0.90 -14.33 8.71
C ARG A 126 0.34 -14.36 9.60
N LYS A 127 1.39 -13.61 9.27
CA LYS A 127 2.58 -13.49 10.15
C LYS A 127 2.22 -12.95 11.53
N TRP A 128 1.19 -12.10 11.63
CA TRP A 128 0.70 -11.57 12.91
C TRP A 128 -0.14 -12.57 13.72
N PHE A 129 -0.39 -13.78 13.19
CA PHE A 129 -0.95 -14.90 13.96
C PHE A 129 0.14 -15.75 14.66
N ASP A 130 1.40 -15.56 14.29
CA ASP A 130 2.53 -16.22 14.90
C ASP A 130 3.11 -15.31 16.00
N GLU A 131 2.90 -15.71 17.25
CA GLU A 131 3.37 -14.97 18.42
C GLU A 131 4.91 -14.85 18.45
N THR A 132 5.62 -15.88 17.99
CA THR A 132 7.09 -15.86 17.92
C THR A 132 7.55 -14.80 16.96
N TYR A 133 6.92 -14.72 15.78
CA TYR A 133 7.20 -13.68 14.79
C TYR A 133 6.89 -12.28 15.33
N VAL A 134 5.70 -12.08 15.92
CA VAL A 134 5.29 -10.78 16.48
C VAL A 134 6.26 -10.32 17.57
N ASN A 135 6.69 -11.22 18.46
CA ASN A 135 7.62 -10.89 19.52
C ASN A 135 9.03 -10.57 19.03
N SER A 136 9.42 -11.03 17.83
CA SER A 136 10.68 -10.68 17.19
C SER A 136 10.70 -9.26 16.61
N LEU A 137 9.53 -8.66 16.39
CA LEU A 137 9.41 -7.32 15.82
C LEU A 137 9.72 -6.23 16.87
N ALA A 138 10.18 -5.08 16.40
CA ALA A 138 10.21 -3.86 17.20
C ALA A 138 8.79 -3.47 17.64
N GLN A 139 8.65 -2.85 18.82
CA GLN A 139 7.36 -2.52 19.44
C GLN A 139 6.34 -1.86 18.51
N PRO A 140 6.69 -0.83 17.70
CA PRO A 140 5.71 -0.16 16.85
C PRO A 140 5.05 -1.08 15.81
N PHE A 141 5.72 -2.19 15.44
CA PHE A 141 5.24 -3.10 14.39
C PHE A 141 4.53 -4.34 14.93
N ARG A 142 4.47 -4.53 16.25
CA ARG A 142 3.78 -5.69 16.84
C ARG A 142 2.28 -5.62 16.68
N ARG A 143 1.73 -4.42 16.56
CA ARG A 143 0.30 -4.16 16.37
C ARG A 143 0.10 -3.09 15.32
N PHE A 144 -1.05 -3.08 14.68
CA PHE A 144 -1.44 -2.04 13.73
C PHE A 144 -2.83 -1.51 14.08
N HIS A 145 -3.01 -0.21 13.96
CA HIS A 145 -4.25 0.51 14.29
C HIS A 145 -5.16 0.63 13.06
N HIS A 146 -4.55 0.63 11.88
CA HIS A 146 -5.25 0.77 10.62
C HIS A 146 -4.75 -0.26 9.62
N VAL A 147 -5.67 -0.82 8.83
CA VAL A 147 -5.37 -1.59 7.62
C VAL A 147 -5.93 -0.83 6.44
N TYR A 148 -5.14 -0.64 5.40
CA TYR A 148 -5.58 -0.05 4.15
C TYR A 148 -5.48 -1.06 3.01
N MET A 149 -6.56 -1.17 2.24
CA MET A 149 -6.71 -2.14 1.17
C MET A 149 -7.23 -1.43 -0.08
N ASN A 150 -6.32 -1.05 -0.98
CA ASN A 150 -6.65 -0.40 -2.24
C ASN A 150 -6.27 -1.31 -3.42
N LEU A 151 -7.02 -2.36 -3.61
CA LEU A 151 -6.97 -3.25 -4.77
C LEU A 151 -8.35 -3.20 -5.44
N PRO A 152 -8.58 -2.28 -6.38
CA PRO A 152 -9.89 -2.08 -7.00
C PRO A 152 -10.48 -3.40 -7.53
N VAL A 153 -11.75 -3.65 -7.24
CA VAL A 153 -12.51 -4.88 -7.50
C VAL A 153 -12.23 -6.00 -6.49
N ASP A 154 -10.96 -6.34 -6.21
CA ASP A 154 -10.62 -7.59 -5.50
C ASP A 154 -10.35 -7.38 -4.01
N ALA A 155 -10.18 -6.13 -3.54
CA ALA A 155 -9.80 -5.84 -2.15
C ALA A 155 -10.73 -6.50 -1.12
N VAL A 156 -12.02 -6.55 -1.39
CA VAL A 156 -13.04 -7.12 -0.49
C VAL A 156 -12.82 -8.61 -0.24
N GLU A 157 -12.32 -9.35 -1.23
CA GLU A 157 -12.04 -10.78 -1.10
C GLU A 157 -10.93 -11.07 -0.07
N PHE A 158 -10.02 -10.13 0.14
CA PHE A 158 -8.93 -10.27 1.09
C PHE A 158 -9.34 -10.02 2.56
N LEU A 159 -10.60 -9.58 2.79
CA LEU A 159 -11.15 -9.51 4.15
C LEU A 159 -11.25 -10.88 4.82
N ASP A 160 -11.23 -11.96 4.05
CA ASP A 160 -11.26 -13.34 4.53
C ASP A 160 -10.10 -13.65 5.51
N VAL A 161 -8.95 -12.98 5.35
CA VAL A 161 -7.78 -13.20 6.21
C VAL A 161 -8.00 -12.72 7.64
N PHE A 162 -8.88 -11.75 7.85
CA PHE A 162 -9.22 -11.22 9.17
C PHE A 162 -10.29 -12.04 9.89
N LYS A 163 -10.91 -13.01 9.23
CA LYS A 163 -11.90 -13.88 9.85
C LYS A 163 -11.27 -14.69 10.99
N GLY A 164 -11.80 -14.51 12.20
CA GLY A 164 -11.27 -15.15 13.40
C GLY A 164 -9.94 -14.56 13.90
N PHE A 165 -9.63 -13.34 13.54
CA PHE A 165 -8.39 -12.65 13.94
C PHE A 165 -8.21 -12.64 15.45
N LEU A 166 -9.25 -12.33 16.22
CA LEU A 166 -9.24 -12.36 17.70
C LEU A 166 -8.86 -13.73 18.28
N VAL A 167 -9.34 -14.81 17.64
CA VAL A 167 -9.10 -16.19 18.13
C VAL A 167 -7.68 -16.67 17.80
N ARG A 168 -7.08 -16.12 16.73
CA ARG A 168 -5.79 -16.55 16.20
C ARG A 168 -4.63 -15.67 16.63
N SER A 169 -4.92 -14.50 17.16
CA SER A 169 -3.95 -13.51 17.60
C SER A 169 -4.16 -13.19 19.08
N ASN A 170 -3.13 -12.73 19.76
CA ASN A 170 -3.22 -12.25 21.16
C ASN A 170 -3.75 -10.82 21.26
N TRP A 171 -4.68 -10.44 20.36
CA TRP A 171 -5.30 -9.12 20.36
C TRP A 171 -6.60 -9.14 21.15
N LYS A 172 -6.86 -8.07 21.85
CA LYS A 172 -8.12 -7.83 22.53
C LYS A 172 -9.10 -7.14 21.59
N GLU A 173 -10.39 -7.22 21.87
CA GLU A 173 -11.43 -6.63 21.03
C GLU A 173 -11.24 -5.11 20.86
N GLU A 174 -10.88 -4.42 21.92
CA GLU A 174 -10.62 -2.98 21.94
C GLU A 174 -9.36 -2.55 21.15
N GLU A 175 -8.52 -3.51 20.74
CA GLU A 175 -7.28 -3.30 20.01
C GLU A 175 -7.42 -3.60 18.52
N LEU A 176 -8.62 -3.98 18.07
CA LEU A 176 -8.85 -4.31 16.66
C LEU A 176 -8.60 -3.11 15.75
N PRO A 177 -7.94 -3.31 14.61
CA PRO A 177 -7.67 -2.24 13.69
C PRO A 177 -8.94 -1.76 12.95
N MET A 178 -8.96 -0.50 12.58
CA MET A 178 -9.88 0.00 11.57
C MET A 178 -9.44 -0.47 10.19
N ILE A 179 -10.33 -1.15 9.46
CA ILE A 179 -10.03 -1.61 8.10
C ILE A 179 -10.68 -0.65 7.09
N HIS A 180 -9.86 -0.06 6.24
CA HIS A 180 -10.24 0.83 5.15
C HIS A 180 -10.13 0.08 3.84
N VAL A 181 -11.24 -0.12 3.14
CA VAL A 181 -11.27 -0.84 1.86
C VAL A 181 -11.77 0.10 0.77
N ASN A 182 -10.99 0.23 -0.30
CA ASN A 182 -11.44 0.89 -1.53
C ASN A 182 -12.03 -0.15 -2.48
N GLY A 183 -13.30 0.05 -2.82
CA GLY A 183 -14.02 -0.78 -3.77
C GLY A 183 -14.75 0.07 -4.81
N PHE A 184 -15.14 -0.56 -5.92
CA PHE A 184 -16.04 0.03 -6.91
C PHE A 184 -17.42 -0.62 -6.79
N VAL A 185 -18.44 0.19 -6.82
CA VAL A 185 -19.81 -0.26 -7.01
C VAL A 185 -20.18 0.06 -8.44
N VAL A 186 -20.56 -0.96 -9.21
CA VAL A 186 -21.18 -0.75 -10.53
C VAL A 186 -22.65 -0.45 -10.25
N ALA A 187 -23.08 0.78 -10.57
CA ALA A 187 -24.50 1.09 -10.56
C ALA A 187 -25.18 0.21 -11.61
N PRO A 188 -26.38 -0.34 -11.32
CA PRO A 188 -27.17 -0.96 -12.39
C PRO A 188 -27.44 0.08 -13.47
N ASP A 189 -27.32 -0.33 -14.72
CA ASP A 189 -27.72 0.51 -15.84
C ASP A 189 -29.22 0.84 -15.68
N ASP A 190 -29.57 2.15 -15.65
CA ASP A 190 -30.93 2.65 -15.64
C ASP A 190 -31.61 2.40 -17.01
#